data_23870d1630b2cfa9208a00d53bbdfe66
#
_entry.id   23870d1630b2cfa9208a00d53bbdfe66
#
_cell.length_a   1.000
_cell.length_b   1.000
_cell.length_c   1.000
_cell.angle_alpha   90.00
_cell.angle_beta   90.00
_cell.angle_gamma   90.00
#
_symmetry.space_group_name_H-M   'P 1'
#
loop_
_entity.id
_entity.type
_entity.pdbx_description
1 polymer ?
#
loop_
_entity_poly.entity_id
_entity_poly.type
_entity_poly.pdbx_seq_one_letter_code
_entity_poly.pdbx_strand_id
1 'polypeptide(L)'
;MRQVRNGVFETNSSSIHSIAIPNTVEKHKTYAYFGFDEFGWSFEEVDHLDYLHTAIYEVYGRHEAEEKIEELKNVLEKHGITCEFRKPKNDDYGYIDHGYELREFLDNLFNDEDLMIRYINGGEVFTGNDNSNAEERAFVERDEPTYEEYNWRTGKSTKHYNPYFMGDGYQWFYKWN
;
A
#
# COMPACT_ATOMS: atom_id res chain seq x y z
N MET A 1 -23.46 -3.95 -18.31
CA MET A 1 -24.73 -3.66 -17.60
C MET A 1 -24.38 -2.73 -16.44
N ARG A 2 -24.75 -1.46 -16.49
CA ARG A 2 -24.37 -0.45 -15.50
C ARG A 2 -25.22 -0.65 -14.24
N GLN A 3 -24.61 -1.12 -13.14
CA GLN A 3 -25.29 -1.23 -11.86
C GLN A 3 -25.37 0.18 -11.23
N VAL A 4 -26.55 0.78 -11.24
CA VAL A 4 -26.81 2.02 -10.49
C VAL A 4 -27.18 1.62 -9.07
N ARG A 5 -26.28 1.88 -8.11
CA ARG A 5 -26.58 1.77 -6.68
C ARG A 5 -27.42 2.97 -6.28
N ASN A 6 -28.75 2.77 -6.13
CA ASN A 6 -29.62 3.77 -5.56
C ASN A 6 -29.63 3.63 -4.03
N GLY A 7 -29.27 4.70 -3.33
CA GLY A 7 -29.57 4.86 -1.90
C GLY A 7 -28.44 4.54 -0.91
N VAL A 8 -27.20 4.52 -1.33
CA VAL A 8 -26.07 4.58 -0.40
C VAL A 8 -25.72 6.06 -0.24
N PHE A 9 -25.95 6.63 0.95
CA PHE A 9 -25.24 7.82 1.37
C PHE A 9 -23.78 7.35 1.50
N GLU A 10 -22.97 7.65 0.50
CA GLU A 10 -21.53 7.61 0.66
C GLU A 10 -21.18 8.76 1.61
N THR A 11 -21.19 8.46 2.90
CA THR A 11 -20.36 9.25 3.81
C THR A 11 -18.95 9.10 3.28
N ASN A 12 -18.18 10.16 3.19
CA ASN A 12 -16.76 10.17 2.82
C ASN A 12 -15.99 9.14 3.65
N SER A 13 -16.12 7.86 3.34
CA SER A 13 -15.31 6.84 3.96
C SER A 13 -14.06 6.71 3.12
N SER A 14 -12.96 7.04 3.73
CA SER A 14 -11.65 7.02 3.13
C SER A 14 -10.96 5.71 3.44
N SER A 15 -10.21 5.20 2.51
CA SER A 15 -9.33 4.07 2.78
C SER A 15 -8.08 4.53 3.52
N ILE A 16 -7.60 3.68 4.42
CA ILE A 16 -6.30 3.85 5.07
C ILE A 16 -5.36 2.75 4.57
N HIS A 17 -4.14 3.12 4.23
CA HIS A 17 -3.12 2.16 3.82
C HIS A 17 -1.85 2.40 4.60
N SER A 18 -1.16 1.34 4.98
CA SER A 18 0.20 1.41 5.50
C SER A 18 1.13 0.54 4.65
N ILE A 19 2.33 1.03 4.47
CA ILE A 19 3.39 0.38 3.71
C ILE A 19 4.58 0.20 4.64
N ALA A 20 4.96 -1.05 4.90
CA ALA A 20 6.10 -1.41 5.70
C ALA A 20 7.26 -1.84 4.80
N ILE A 21 8.41 -1.22 4.94
CA ILE A 21 9.63 -1.57 4.20
C ILE A 21 10.66 -2.05 5.21
N PRO A 22 11.14 -3.31 5.13
CA PRO A 22 12.12 -3.82 6.08
C PRO A 22 13.43 -3.02 6.01
N ASN A 23 14.03 -2.74 7.16
CA ASN A 23 15.31 -2.05 7.24
C ASN A 23 16.46 -2.88 6.67
N THR A 24 16.31 -4.22 6.64
CA THR A 24 17.27 -5.16 6.10
C THR A 24 16.58 -6.23 5.28
N VAL A 25 17.22 -6.67 4.19
CA VAL A 25 16.71 -7.72 3.31
C VAL A 25 17.47 -9.02 3.63
N GLU A 26 16.75 -10.03 4.11
CA GLU A 26 17.33 -11.35 4.37
C GLU A 26 17.43 -12.23 3.12
N LYS A 27 16.46 -12.08 2.21
CA LYS A 27 16.38 -12.86 0.97
C LYS A 27 16.20 -11.92 -0.22
N HIS A 28 17.08 -12.05 -1.20
CA HIS A 28 16.95 -11.31 -2.46
C HIS A 28 16.14 -12.11 -3.47
N LYS A 29 15.13 -11.48 -4.04
CA LYS A 29 14.38 -12.01 -5.18
C LYS A 29 15.30 -12.02 -6.41
N THR A 30 15.15 -13.02 -7.25
CA THR A 30 15.78 -13.09 -8.58
C THR A 30 14.76 -12.83 -9.69
N TYR A 31 13.48 -12.80 -9.32
CA TYR A 31 12.37 -12.54 -10.22
C TYR A 31 11.25 -11.78 -9.48
N ALA A 32 10.65 -10.82 -10.16
CA ALA A 32 9.50 -10.05 -9.70
C ALA A 32 8.44 -9.95 -10.79
N TYR A 33 7.18 -10.22 -10.45
CA TYR A 33 6.03 -10.03 -11.32
C TYR A 33 5.17 -8.89 -10.77
N PHE A 34 4.73 -8.00 -11.65
CA PHE A 34 3.93 -6.83 -11.33
C PHE A 34 2.59 -6.92 -12.06
N GLY A 35 1.53 -7.25 -11.33
CA GLY A 35 0.16 -7.26 -11.81
C GLY A 35 -0.56 -5.94 -11.61
N PHE A 36 -1.87 -5.98 -11.65
CA PHE A 36 -2.79 -4.88 -11.29
C PHE A 36 -3.93 -5.46 -10.48
N ASP A 37 -4.39 -4.71 -9.46
CA ASP A 37 -5.58 -5.06 -8.70
C ASP A 37 -6.29 -3.79 -8.19
N GLU A 38 -7.42 -3.97 -7.51
CA GLU A 38 -8.19 -2.91 -6.86
C GLU A 38 -7.95 -2.96 -5.36
N PHE A 39 -7.47 -1.85 -4.79
CA PHE A 39 -7.09 -1.77 -3.38
C PHE A 39 -7.85 -0.64 -2.66
N GLY A 40 -8.27 -0.87 -1.41
CA GLY A 40 -8.75 0.23 -0.61
C GLY A 40 -9.70 -0.07 0.55
N TRP A 41 -10.68 -0.92 0.42
CA TRP A 41 -11.79 -0.99 1.39
C TRP A 41 -11.72 -2.15 2.38
N SER A 42 -11.01 -3.20 2.05
CA SER A 42 -10.90 -4.41 2.86
C SER A 42 -9.74 -4.32 3.83
N PHE A 43 -9.92 -4.90 5.05
CA PHE A 43 -8.82 -5.12 5.99
C PHE A 43 -8.05 -6.35 5.53
N GLU A 44 -7.00 -6.12 4.75
CA GLU A 44 -6.19 -7.18 4.16
C GLU A 44 -4.73 -6.76 3.95
N GLU A 45 -3.88 -7.75 3.93
CA GLU A 45 -2.55 -7.63 3.38
C GLU A 45 -2.62 -7.93 1.88
N VAL A 46 -2.05 -7.02 1.08
CA VAL A 46 -2.11 -7.11 -0.37
C VAL A 46 -0.74 -7.35 -0.98
N ASP A 47 -0.69 -7.87 -2.21
CA ASP A 47 0.58 -8.03 -2.91
C ASP A 47 1.21 -6.66 -3.17
N HIS A 48 2.38 -6.43 -2.58
CA HIS A 48 3.08 -5.15 -2.62
C HIS A 48 3.61 -4.78 -4.01
N LEU A 49 3.87 -5.76 -4.89
CA LEU A 49 4.34 -5.51 -6.26
C LEU A 49 3.18 -5.09 -7.15
N ASP A 50 2.02 -5.74 -7.01
CA ASP A 50 0.80 -5.35 -7.71
C ASP A 50 0.31 -3.98 -7.23
N TYR A 51 0.42 -3.71 -5.92
CA TYR A 51 0.13 -2.41 -5.33
C TYR A 51 1.04 -1.31 -5.89
N LEU A 52 2.36 -1.54 -5.95
CA LEU A 52 3.31 -0.59 -6.53
C LEU A 52 2.98 -0.28 -8.00
N HIS A 53 2.72 -1.31 -8.78
CA HIS A 53 2.42 -1.15 -10.21
C HIS A 53 1.14 -0.35 -10.44
N THR A 54 0.08 -0.66 -9.67
CA THR A 54 -1.17 0.10 -9.70
C THR A 54 -0.95 1.55 -9.25
N ALA A 55 -0.19 1.77 -8.16
CA ALA A 55 0.13 3.10 -7.65
C ALA A 55 0.89 3.97 -8.66
N ILE A 56 1.82 3.40 -9.42
CA ILE A 56 2.56 4.12 -10.47
C ILE A 56 1.59 4.66 -11.52
N TYR A 57 0.64 3.85 -12.00
CA TYR A 57 -0.34 4.32 -12.99
C TYR A 57 -1.35 5.33 -12.41
N GLU A 58 -1.77 5.15 -11.18
CA GLU A 58 -2.73 6.04 -10.51
C GLU A 58 -2.13 7.43 -10.28
N VAL A 59 -0.87 7.48 -9.82
CA VAL A 59 -0.20 8.74 -9.44
C VAL A 59 0.34 9.50 -10.65
N TYR A 60 0.96 8.82 -11.60
CA TYR A 60 1.66 9.46 -12.71
C TYR A 60 0.84 9.49 -14.00
N GLY A 61 -0.25 8.70 -14.09
CA GLY A 61 -0.99 8.51 -15.32
C GLY A 61 -0.18 7.74 -16.37
N ARG A 62 -0.84 7.31 -17.43
CA ARG A 62 -0.28 6.32 -18.37
C ARG A 62 1.09 6.69 -18.95
N HIS A 63 1.26 7.90 -19.45
CA HIS A 63 2.49 8.28 -20.17
C HIS A 63 3.70 8.30 -19.25
N GLU A 64 3.61 8.99 -18.12
CA GLU A 64 4.68 9.10 -17.13
C GLU A 64 4.91 7.77 -16.40
N ALA A 65 3.86 6.97 -16.20
CA ALA A 65 3.95 5.64 -15.62
C ALA A 65 4.82 4.69 -16.46
N GLU A 66 4.73 4.73 -17.79
CA GLU A 66 5.58 3.92 -18.68
C GLU A 66 7.06 4.28 -18.53
N GLU A 67 7.38 5.57 -18.36
CA GLU A 67 8.76 6.04 -18.08
C GLU A 67 9.25 5.55 -16.71
N LYS A 68 8.39 5.65 -15.67
CA LYS A 68 8.71 5.16 -14.32
C LYS A 68 8.89 3.64 -14.26
N ILE A 69 8.12 2.89 -15.02
CA ILE A 69 8.28 1.43 -15.13
C ILE A 69 9.63 1.08 -15.79
N GLU A 70 10.05 1.84 -16.80
CA GLU A 70 11.36 1.60 -17.42
C GLU A 70 12.51 1.96 -16.47
N GLU A 71 12.37 3.02 -15.67
CA GLU A 71 13.31 3.36 -14.60
C GLU A 71 13.40 2.21 -13.57
N LEU A 72 12.26 1.70 -13.10
CA LEU A 72 12.19 0.57 -12.18
C LEU A 72 12.86 -0.69 -12.74
N LYS A 73 12.62 -1.04 -14.01
CA LYS A 73 13.27 -2.18 -14.67
C LYS A 73 14.78 -2.06 -14.64
N ASN A 74 15.32 -0.87 -15.01
CA ASN A 74 16.75 -0.64 -15.03
C ASN A 74 17.38 -0.85 -13.64
N VAL A 75 16.71 -0.40 -12.57
CA VAL A 75 17.16 -0.64 -11.20
C VAL A 75 17.14 -2.13 -10.87
N LEU A 76 16.05 -2.82 -11.17
CA LEU A 76 15.91 -4.25 -10.90
C LEU A 76 16.96 -5.09 -11.64
N GLU A 77 17.19 -4.82 -12.92
CA GLU A 77 18.19 -5.51 -13.73
C GLU A 77 19.61 -5.29 -13.18
N LYS A 78 19.94 -4.07 -12.75
CA LYS A 78 21.22 -3.73 -12.10
C LYS A 78 21.44 -4.59 -10.84
N HIS A 79 20.38 -4.93 -10.12
CA HIS A 79 20.42 -5.78 -8.93
C HIS A 79 20.19 -7.28 -9.22
N GLY A 80 20.20 -7.68 -10.50
CA GLY A 80 20.06 -9.08 -10.91
C GLY A 80 18.64 -9.64 -10.74
N ILE A 81 17.63 -8.77 -10.66
CA ILE A 81 16.22 -9.17 -10.55
C ILE A 81 15.58 -9.08 -11.93
N THR A 82 15.21 -10.21 -12.50
CA THR A 82 14.39 -10.26 -13.71
C THR A 82 12.96 -9.85 -13.37
N CYS A 83 12.33 -9.01 -14.20
CA CYS A 83 10.97 -8.56 -13.93
C CYS A 83 10.03 -8.72 -15.13
N GLU A 84 8.76 -8.90 -14.82
CA GLU A 84 7.67 -8.93 -15.78
C GLU A 84 6.54 -8.02 -15.31
N PHE A 85 6.03 -7.17 -16.21
CA PHE A 85 4.93 -6.27 -15.95
C PHE A 85 3.72 -6.67 -16.77
N ARG A 86 2.59 -6.88 -16.09
CA ARG A 86 1.30 -7.10 -16.75
C ARG A 86 0.95 -5.85 -17.56
N LYS A 87 0.55 -6.03 -18.82
CA LYS A 87 0.08 -4.93 -19.65
C LYS A 87 -1.39 -4.63 -19.33
N PRO A 88 -1.75 -3.35 -19.19
CA PRO A 88 -3.14 -2.97 -18.97
C PRO A 88 -4.01 -3.39 -20.15
N LYS A 89 -5.22 -3.85 -19.89
CA LYS A 89 -6.23 -4.17 -20.91
C LYS A 89 -7.26 -3.06 -20.93
N ASN A 90 -7.47 -2.42 -22.10
CA ASN A 90 -8.49 -1.38 -22.26
C ASN A 90 -8.37 -0.22 -21.25
N ASP A 91 -7.15 0.18 -20.94
CA ASP A 91 -6.84 1.21 -19.92
C ASP A 91 -7.29 0.84 -18.49
N ASP A 92 -7.41 -0.45 -18.20
CA ASP A 92 -7.65 -1.00 -16.88
C ASP A 92 -6.30 -1.35 -16.22
N TYR A 93 -5.87 -0.49 -15.31
CA TYR A 93 -4.62 -0.62 -14.52
C TYR A 93 -4.91 -0.89 -13.04
N GLY A 94 -6.11 -1.38 -12.72
CA GLY A 94 -6.55 -1.47 -11.34
C GLY A 94 -6.90 -0.10 -10.77
N TYR A 95 -7.02 -0.01 -9.46
CA TYR A 95 -7.41 1.20 -8.76
C TYR A 95 -6.94 1.17 -7.31
N ILE A 96 -6.49 2.32 -6.81
CA ILE A 96 -6.25 2.54 -5.38
C ILE A 96 -7.13 3.70 -4.94
N ASP A 97 -8.00 3.47 -3.98
CA ASP A 97 -8.85 4.54 -3.46
C ASP A 97 -7.97 5.69 -2.93
N HIS A 98 -8.16 6.91 -3.49
CA HIS A 98 -7.32 8.08 -3.23
C HIS A 98 -5.80 7.86 -3.50
N GLY A 99 -5.46 7.05 -4.51
CA GLY A 99 -4.08 6.67 -4.82
C GLY A 99 -3.13 7.84 -5.08
N TYR A 100 -3.64 9.03 -5.47
CA TYR A 100 -2.82 10.24 -5.68
C TYR A 100 -2.04 10.68 -4.43
N GLU A 101 -2.46 10.30 -3.23
CA GLU A 101 -1.77 10.59 -1.97
C GLU A 101 -0.50 9.76 -1.79
N LEU A 102 -0.31 8.73 -2.61
CA LEU A 102 0.90 7.90 -2.64
C LEU A 102 2.09 8.59 -3.34
N ARG A 103 1.93 9.82 -3.84
CA ARG A 103 3.00 10.51 -4.57
C ARG A 103 4.28 10.64 -3.74
N GLU A 104 4.17 11.04 -2.48
CA GLU A 104 5.33 11.17 -1.60
C GLU A 104 6.06 9.83 -1.41
N PHE A 105 5.31 8.74 -1.22
CA PHE A 105 5.88 7.39 -1.13
C PHE A 105 6.63 7.02 -2.42
N LEU A 106 6.01 7.22 -3.58
CA LEU A 106 6.62 6.89 -4.86
C LEU A 106 7.86 7.77 -5.14
N ASP A 107 7.79 9.07 -4.86
CA ASP A 107 8.92 9.97 -5.02
C ASP A 107 10.11 9.55 -4.13
N ASN A 108 9.86 9.15 -2.88
CA ASN A 108 10.91 8.60 -2.01
C ASN A 108 11.49 7.30 -2.60
N LEU A 109 10.63 6.40 -3.07
CA LEU A 109 11.04 5.11 -3.62
C LEU A 109 11.91 5.27 -4.88
N PHE A 110 11.54 6.16 -5.81
CA PHE A 110 12.30 6.41 -7.03
C PHE A 110 13.58 7.24 -6.82
N ASN A 111 13.67 7.99 -5.74
CA ASN A 111 14.87 8.77 -5.39
C ASN A 111 15.88 7.99 -4.52
N ASP A 112 15.52 6.84 -3.99
CA ASP A 112 16.36 5.99 -3.13
C ASP A 112 16.35 4.54 -3.63
N GLU A 113 17.41 4.16 -4.36
CA GLU A 113 17.58 2.83 -4.94
C GLU A 113 17.62 1.73 -3.86
N ASP A 114 18.23 2.01 -2.69
CA ASP A 114 18.27 1.04 -1.59
C ASP A 114 16.86 0.82 -1.01
N LEU A 115 16.10 1.89 -0.81
CA LEU A 115 14.70 1.81 -0.39
C LEU A 115 13.86 0.99 -1.37
N MET A 116 14.02 1.26 -2.68
CA MET A 116 13.33 0.52 -3.73
C MET A 116 13.64 -0.96 -3.68
N ILE A 117 14.91 -1.34 -3.57
CA ILE A 117 15.32 -2.75 -3.51
C ILE A 117 14.84 -3.42 -2.22
N ARG A 118 14.82 -2.73 -1.09
CA ARG A 118 14.24 -3.24 0.16
C ARG A 118 12.73 -3.46 0.01
N TYR A 119 12.01 -2.52 -0.57
CA TYR A 119 10.58 -2.67 -0.86
C TYR A 119 10.29 -3.87 -1.76
N ILE A 120 10.99 -3.99 -2.89
CA ILE A 120 10.80 -5.11 -3.84
C ILE A 120 11.02 -6.47 -3.18
N ASN A 121 12.02 -6.58 -2.30
CA ASN A 121 12.38 -7.86 -1.68
C ASN A 121 11.51 -8.24 -0.48
N GLY A 122 10.94 -7.30 0.24
CA GLY A 122 10.23 -7.59 1.48
C GLY A 122 9.23 -6.52 1.92
N GLY A 123 8.79 -5.63 1.03
CA GLY A 123 7.72 -4.71 1.33
C GLY A 123 6.41 -5.44 1.66
N GLU A 124 5.63 -4.87 2.56
CA GLU A 124 4.32 -5.35 2.95
C GLU A 124 3.35 -4.18 2.89
N VAL A 125 2.13 -4.42 2.43
CA VAL A 125 1.09 -3.38 2.31
C VAL A 125 -0.17 -3.87 2.97
N PHE A 126 -0.71 -3.04 3.85
CA PHE A 126 -1.95 -3.31 4.59
C PHE A 126 -2.97 -2.24 4.26
N THR A 127 -4.17 -2.65 3.90
CA THR A 127 -5.28 -1.77 3.57
C THR A 127 -6.39 -1.88 4.60
N GLY A 128 -7.21 -0.87 4.69
CA GLY A 128 -8.37 -0.83 5.58
C GLY A 128 -9.26 0.38 5.29
N ASN A 129 -10.24 0.57 6.16
CA ASN A 129 -11.22 1.65 6.05
C ASN A 129 -11.15 2.53 7.32
N ASP A 130 -11.23 3.85 7.16
CA ASP A 130 -11.18 4.83 8.25
C ASP A 130 -12.39 4.80 9.20
N ASN A 131 -13.52 4.22 8.76
CA ASN A 131 -14.70 4.01 9.60
C ASN A 131 -14.61 2.74 10.47
N SER A 132 -13.43 2.18 10.58
CA SER A 132 -13.14 0.97 11.33
C SER A 132 -13.20 1.18 12.85
N ASN A 133 -13.41 0.09 13.58
CA ASN A 133 -13.20 0.07 15.02
C ASN A 133 -11.68 0.10 15.36
N ALA A 134 -11.36 0.27 16.65
CA ALA A 134 -9.97 0.41 17.09
C ALA A 134 -9.10 -0.83 16.78
N GLU A 135 -9.66 -2.04 16.85
CA GLU A 135 -8.95 -3.29 16.54
C GLU A 135 -8.66 -3.43 15.04
N GLU A 136 -9.62 -3.09 14.19
CA GLU A 136 -9.44 -3.05 12.73
C GLU A 136 -8.40 -2.01 12.32
N ARG A 137 -8.39 -0.85 12.99
CA ARG A 137 -7.37 0.18 12.81
C ARG A 137 -5.97 -0.32 13.19
N ALA A 138 -5.85 -1.04 14.30
CA ALA A 138 -4.61 -1.66 14.74
C ALA A 138 -4.04 -2.68 13.73
N PHE A 139 -4.89 -3.28 12.90
CA PHE A 139 -4.45 -4.14 11.80
C PHE A 139 -3.68 -3.37 10.72
N VAL A 140 -3.98 -2.10 10.49
CA VAL A 140 -3.26 -1.25 9.53
C VAL A 140 -2.09 -0.53 10.21
N GLU A 141 -2.27 -0.06 11.44
CA GLU A 141 -1.27 0.67 12.24
C GLU A 141 -0.33 -0.30 12.99
N ARG A 142 0.45 -1.09 12.25
CA ARG A 142 1.30 -2.17 12.81
C ARG A 142 2.62 -1.68 13.40
N ASP A 143 2.96 -0.43 13.27
CA ASP A 143 4.10 0.23 13.91
C ASP A 143 3.84 0.59 15.37
N GLU A 144 2.55 0.64 15.79
CA GLU A 144 2.19 0.96 17.16
C GLU A 144 2.02 -0.31 18.01
N PRO A 145 2.75 -0.44 19.13
CA PRO A 145 2.68 -1.63 19.99
C PRO A 145 1.36 -1.75 20.75
N THR A 146 0.58 -0.68 20.78
CA THR A 146 -0.70 -0.63 21.50
C THR A 146 -1.69 0.26 20.79
N TYR A 147 -2.98 -0.02 20.93
CA TYR A 147 -4.06 0.85 20.45
C TYR A 147 -5.04 1.19 21.57
N GLU A 148 -5.81 2.27 21.40
CA GLU A 148 -6.83 2.70 22.37
C GLU A 148 -8.24 2.49 21.81
N GLU A 149 -9.06 1.76 22.56
CA GLU A 149 -10.49 1.63 22.31
C GLU A 149 -11.26 2.65 23.15
N TYR A 150 -11.97 3.58 22.50
CA TYR A 150 -12.78 4.58 23.17
C TYR A 150 -14.24 4.12 23.34
N ASN A 151 -14.70 4.04 24.57
CA ASN A 151 -16.09 3.72 24.86
C ASN A 151 -16.92 5.02 24.99
N TRP A 152 -17.67 5.36 23.96
CA TRP A 152 -18.49 6.57 23.90
C TRP A 152 -19.59 6.65 24.97
N ARG A 153 -20.05 5.49 25.51
CA ARG A 153 -21.09 5.45 26.58
C ARG A 153 -20.53 5.84 27.93
N THR A 154 -19.29 5.52 28.20
CA THR A 154 -18.65 5.77 29.50
C THR A 154 -17.67 6.93 29.47
N GLY A 155 -17.29 7.42 28.27
CA GLY A 155 -16.28 8.45 28.07
C GLY A 155 -14.87 8.00 28.46
N LYS A 156 -14.58 6.70 28.48
CA LYS A 156 -13.29 6.14 28.90
C LYS A 156 -12.59 5.45 27.72
N SER A 157 -11.28 5.61 27.65
CA SER A 157 -10.41 4.80 26.78
C SER A 157 -9.86 3.61 27.55
N THR A 158 -9.69 2.50 26.84
CA THR A 158 -8.99 1.31 27.31
C THR A 158 -7.83 1.04 26.37
N LYS A 159 -6.63 0.87 26.93
CA LYS A 159 -5.44 0.57 26.15
C LYS A 159 -5.27 -0.93 26.00
N HIS A 160 -5.06 -1.39 24.78
CA HIS A 160 -4.86 -2.78 24.40
C HIS A 160 -3.49 -2.97 23.77
N TYR A 161 -2.92 -4.17 23.88
CA TYR A 161 -1.75 -4.57 23.10
C TYR A 161 -2.18 -4.80 21.65
N ASN A 162 -1.38 -4.33 20.69
CA ASN A 162 -1.61 -4.55 19.26
C ASN A 162 -1.08 -5.95 18.86
N PRO A 163 -1.95 -6.93 18.54
CA PRO A 163 -1.50 -8.27 18.17
C PRO A 163 -0.78 -8.30 16.81
N TYR A 164 -0.92 -7.24 16.01
CA TYR A 164 -0.32 -7.09 14.69
C TYR A 164 1.00 -6.32 14.69
N PHE A 165 1.48 -5.86 15.86
CA PHE A 165 2.70 -5.07 15.97
C PHE A 165 3.92 -5.78 15.37
N MET A 166 4.58 -5.14 14.41
CA MET A 166 5.71 -5.68 13.66
C MET A 166 7.08 -5.27 14.22
N GLY A 167 7.12 -4.36 15.22
CA GLY A 167 8.36 -3.88 15.82
C GLY A 167 9.09 -2.82 14.98
N ASP A 168 10.33 -2.51 15.41
CA ASP A 168 11.13 -1.38 14.89
C ASP A 168 11.93 -1.72 13.62
N GLY A 169 11.73 -2.91 13.06
CA GLY A 169 12.51 -3.44 11.92
C GLY A 169 12.11 -2.88 10.55
N TYR A 170 11.22 -1.89 10.50
CA TYR A 170 10.61 -1.40 9.28
C TYR A 170 10.64 0.12 9.19
N GLN A 171 10.70 0.63 7.96
CA GLN A 171 10.38 2.01 7.60
C GLN A 171 8.92 2.04 7.12
N TRP A 172 8.12 2.97 7.65
CA TRP A 172 6.68 3.04 7.43
C TRP A 172 6.29 4.25 6.58
N PHE A 173 5.35 4.04 5.69
CA PHE A 173 4.66 5.08 4.95
C PHE A 173 3.15 4.87 5.11
N TYR A 174 2.43 5.97 5.27
CA TYR A 174 0.98 5.96 5.45
C TYR A 174 0.29 6.78 4.40
N LYS A 175 -0.84 6.29 3.95
CA LYS A 175 -1.85 7.02 3.25
C LYS A 175 -3.03 7.21 4.19
N TRP A 176 -3.31 8.46 4.54
CA TRP A 176 -4.44 8.85 5.36
C TRP A 176 -5.34 9.81 4.57
N ASN A 177 -6.64 9.70 4.75
CA ASN A 177 -7.61 10.71 4.34
C ASN A 177 -8.16 11.46 5.53
#